data_db63ed94c44e9fb4952a7a0a6c9cff1c
#
_entry.id   db63ed94c44e9fb4952a7a0a6c9cff1c
#
_cell.length_a   1.000
_cell.length_b   1.000
_cell.length_c   1.000
_cell.angle_alpha   90.00
_cell.angle_beta   90.00
_cell.angle_gamma   90.00
#
_symmetry.space_group_name_H-M   'P 1'
#
loop_
_entity.id
_entity.type
_entity.pdbx_description
1 polymer ?
#
loop_
_entity_poly.entity_id
_entity_poly.type
_entity_poly.pdbx_seq_one_letter_code
_entity_poly.pdbx_strand_id
1 'polypeptide(L)'
;NNTEWRSDMGASNVKWVRLGDYISPRRENNSSLKYGVDSIEGVNSDGEFQPTKALTDDINLKPYKVVRHGDIVYNPSRLNIGSLAYRTEGMCIVSHLYQVFYIKEEHKSLLSAEFLTLYLRRNEFYRYVDYDNFGSQRAEYNLNKLSELLIPLPSPNEQRKVVNVWRAFREIKEQNEAKAAPLMQVCQSYIQELKYKYLLQEIGPYIEECNERNLEGKFTEKDVRGIATSKGLIETKANLDGVSLNSYKLVKSKEIAFVPDTSRRGDKMSLGLNDSDKTYIVSSISSVFKVDEEKILPEFLYLWFCRPEFDRYARFNSWGSAREAFSFEDMKRCKMPIPPIDVQRAIVNIYKYANEAKQIAEEADRLSREVCPALLQHVIHS
;
A
#
# COMPACT_ATOMS: atom_id res chain seq x y z
N ASN A 1 -20.06 -21.11 12.37
CA ASN A 1 -20.52 -22.26 11.61
C ASN A 1 -19.34 -22.94 10.93
N ASN A 2 -19.01 -24.14 11.41
CA ASN A 2 -17.96 -25.04 10.89
C ASN A 2 -18.31 -25.55 9.47
N THR A 3 -19.40 -25.08 8.90
CA THR A 3 -20.02 -25.55 7.67
C THR A 3 -19.39 -24.93 6.41
N GLU A 4 -18.94 -23.67 6.45
CA GLU A 4 -18.40 -23.04 5.24
C GLU A 4 -17.01 -23.60 4.86
N TRP A 5 -16.13 -23.82 5.84
CA TRP A 5 -14.82 -24.46 5.58
C TRP A 5 -14.97 -25.93 5.13
N ARG A 6 -16.02 -26.63 5.62
CA ARG A 6 -16.34 -28.01 5.26
C ARG A 6 -17.29 -28.13 4.06
N SER A 7 -17.99 -27.07 3.68
CA SER A 7 -18.89 -27.10 2.51
C SER A 7 -18.13 -27.34 1.21
N ASP A 8 -16.87 -26.93 1.14
CA ASP A 8 -15.99 -27.21 0.01
C ASP A 8 -15.75 -28.72 -0.19
N MET A 9 -15.84 -29.53 0.88
CA MET A 9 -15.59 -30.98 0.82
C MET A 9 -16.69 -31.77 0.11
N GLY A 10 -17.92 -31.30 0.14
CA GLY A 10 -19.09 -32.04 -0.39
C GLY A 10 -19.33 -31.87 -1.91
N ALA A 11 -18.71 -30.91 -2.55
CA ALA A 11 -18.94 -30.52 -3.94
C ALA A 11 -17.73 -30.72 -4.87
N SER A 12 -16.63 -31.29 -4.37
CA SER A 12 -15.33 -31.35 -5.03
C SER A 12 -14.93 -32.76 -5.42
N ASN A 13 -14.45 -32.95 -6.64
CA ASN A 13 -13.77 -34.16 -7.09
C ASN A 13 -12.34 -34.28 -6.60
N VAL A 14 -11.82 -33.23 -5.91
CA VAL A 14 -10.46 -33.17 -5.40
C VAL A 14 -10.32 -34.01 -4.12
N LYS A 15 -9.25 -34.75 -4.01
CA LYS A 15 -8.92 -35.52 -2.81
C LYS A 15 -8.63 -34.59 -1.63
N TRP A 16 -9.27 -34.81 -0.49
CA TRP A 16 -8.97 -34.13 0.76
C TRP A 16 -8.05 -34.97 1.64
N VAL A 17 -7.03 -34.32 2.19
CA VAL A 17 -5.98 -34.99 2.99
C VAL A 17 -5.72 -34.24 4.28
N ARG A 18 -5.27 -34.95 5.31
CA ARG A 18 -4.86 -34.36 6.58
C ARG A 18 -3.51 -33.66 6.40
N LEU A 19 -3.44 -32.38 6.72
CA LEU A 19 -2.22 -31.56 6.51
C LEU A 19 -1.00 -32.12 7.25
N GLY A 20 -1.15 -32.63 8.46
CA GLY A 20 -0.09 -33.20 9.28
C GLY A 20 0.66 -34.39 8.65
N ASP A 21 0.02 -35.10 7.71
CA ASP A 21 0.67 -36.19 7.00
C ASP A 21 1.72 -35.66 6.02
N TYR A 22 1.56 -34.44 5.54
CA TYR A 22 2.37 -33.78 4.48
C TYR A 22 3.44 -32.83 5.01
N ILE A 23 3.30 -32.34 6.24
CA ILE A 23 4.20 -31.31 6.80
C ILE A 23 5.04 -31.84 7.95
N SER A 24 6.16 -31.18 8.22
CA SER A 24 7.01 -31.42 9.37
C SER A 24 7.46 -30.11 10.02
N PRO A 25 7.51 -30.03 11.37
CA PRO A 25 8.02 -28.84 12.04
C PRO A 25 9.51 -28.67 11.80
N ARG A 26 9.96 -27.43 11.55
CA ARG A 26 11.38 -27.11 11.59
C ARG A 26 11.80 -26.93 13.05
N ARG A 27 12.69 -27.80 13.50
CA ARG A 27 13.20 -27.79 14.89
C ARG A 27 14.54 -27.06 15.04
N GLU A 28 15.10 -26.56 13.94
CA GLU A 28 16.37 -25.85 13.94
C GLU A 28 16.23 -24.51 14.65
N ASN A 29 17.10 -24.25 15.61
CA ASN A 29 17.17 -22.98 16.31
C ASN A 29 18.59 -22.40 16.25
N ASN A 30 18.73 -21.14 16.68
CA ASN A 30 19.98 -20.41 16.66
C ASN A 30 20.84 -20.68 17.92
N SER A 31 20.84 -21.90 18.46
CA SER A 31 21.52 -22.27 19.71
C SER A 31 23.01 -21.97 19.69
N SER A 32 23.65 -22.09 18.52
CA SER A 32 25.08 -21.78 18.32
C SER A 32 25.35 -20.28 18.11
N LEU A 33 24.32 -19.41 18.14
CA LEU A 33 24.43 -17.96 17.86
C LEU A 33 25.10 -17.65 16.51
N LYS A 34 24.90 -18.52 15.53
CA LYS A 34 25.44 -18.33 14.16
C LYS A 34 24.88 -17.09 13.46
N TYR A 35 23.66 -16.71 13.81
CA TYR A 35 22.92 -15.62 13.18
C TYR A 35 22.69 -14.49 14.17
N GLY A 36 23.04 -13.27 13.77
CA GLY A 36 22.91 -12.06 14.56
C GLY A 36 21.58 -11.35 14.42
N VAL A 37 21.51 -10.16 15.01
CA VAL A 37 20.31 -9.29 15.02
C VAL A 37 19.85 -8.92 13.62
N ASP A 38 20.77 -8.72 12.69
CA ASP A 38 20.50 -8.36 11.29
C ASP A 38 19.72 -9.46 10.52
N SER A 39 19.71 -10.68 11.06
CA SER A 39 18.98 -11.80 10.49
C SER A 39 17.56 -11.95 11.04
N ILE A 40 17.13 -11.09 11.97
CA ILE A 40 15.82 -11.18 12.60
C ILE A 40 14.75 -10.60 11.66
N GLU A 41 13.80 -11.44 11.31
CA GLU A 41 12.59 -11.02 10.60
C GLU A 41 11.33 -11.43 11.35
N GLY A 42 10.24 -10.75 11.04
CA GLY A 42 8.89 -11.10 11.45
C GLY A 42 7.98 -11.22 10.23
N VAL A 43 6.76 -11.73 10.43
CA VAL A 43 5.74 -11.82 9.37
C VAL A 43 4.62 -10.85 9.67
N ASN A 44 4.34 -9.93 8.73
CA ASN A 44 3.24 -8.97 8.85
C ASN A 44 1.88 -9.61 8.49
N SER A 45 0.80 -8.83 8.59
CA SER A 45 -0.56 -9.29 8.22
C SER A 45 -0.75 -9.49 6.70
N ASP A 46 0.09 -8.86 5.88
CA ASP A 46 0.08 -9.07 4.44
C ASP A 46 0.81 -10.35 4.03
N GLY A 47 1.38 -11.08 5.01
CA GLY A 47 2.12 -12.33 4.81
C GLY A 47 3.47 -12.13 4.15
N GLU A 48 4.11 -11.04 4.45
CA GLU A 48 5.45 -10.71 3.99
C GLU A 48 6.42 -10.73 5.15
N PHE A 49 7.63 -11.21 4.89
CA PHE A 49 8.73 -11.06 5.83
C PHE A 49 9.17 -9.61 5.89
N GLN A 50 9.43 -9.11 7.08
CA GLN A 50 9.92 -7.75 7.31
C GLN A 50 10.95 -7.74 8.46
N PRO A 51 11.92 -6.83 8.43
CA PRO A 51 12.84 -6.63 9.55
C PRO A 51 12.06 -6.39 10.85
N THR A 52 12.61 -6.89 11.96
CA THR A 52 11.96 -6.67 13.27
C THR A 52 11.95 -5.18 13.62
N LYS A 53 10.82 -4.74 14.20
CA LYS A 53 10.68 -3.40 14.79
C LYS A 53 10.93 -3.40 16.32
N ALA A 54 11.18 -4.57 16.88
CA ALA A 54 11.45 -4.70 18.31
C ALA A 54 12.83 -4.11 18.65
N LEU A 55 12.93 -3.55 19.86
CA LEU A 55 14.25 -3.20 20.44
C LEU A 55 15.05 -4.49 20.58
N THR A 56 16.22 -4.51 19.97
CA THR A 56 17.09 -5.70 19.87
C THR A 56 18.26 -5.69 20.83
N ASP A 57 18.35 -4.64 21.66
CA ASP A 57 19.37 -4.53 22.68
C ASP A 57 19.12 -5.61 23.77
N ASP A 58 20.13 -6.39 24.06
CA ASP A 58 20.13 -7.48 25.07
C ASP A 58 19.17 -8.66 24.82
N ILE A 59 18.74 -8.90 23.58
CA ILE A 59 17.89 -10.06 23.27
C ILE A 59 18.70 -11.35 23.21
N ASN A 60 18.22 -12.39 23.92
CA ASN A 60 18.76 -13.73 23.79
C ASN A 60 18.29 -14.38 22.47
N LEU A 61 19.18 -14.51 21.51
CA LEU A 61 18.89 -15.08 20.18
C LEU A 61 18.95 -16.62 20.12
N LYS A 62 19.40 -17.31 21.19
CA LYS A 62 19.53 -18.79 21.20
C LYS A 62 18.21 -19.51 20.91
N PRO A 63 17.05 -19.09 21.45
CA PRO A 63 15.76 -19.78 21.19
C PRO A 63 15.13 -19.42 19.87
N TYR A 64 15.68 -18.46 19.10
CA TYR A 64 15.13 -18.07 17.81
C TYR A 64 15.18 -19.22 16.82
N LYS A 65 14.11 -19.38 16.05
CA LYS A 65 13.98 -20.46 15.04
C LYS A 65 14.61 -20.03 13.73
N VAL A 66 15.35 -20.93 13.11
CA VAL A 66 15.93 -20.72 11.78
C VAL A 66 14.85 -21.02 10.74
N VAL A 67 14.70 -20.12 9.78
CA VAL A 67 13.81 -20.24 8.64
C VAL A 67 14.64 -20.38 7.38
N ARG A 68 14.37 -21.38 6.58
CA ARG A 68 15.07 -21.66 5.34
C ARG A 68 14.17 -21.48 4.12
N HIS A 69 14.77 -21.34 2.96
CA HIS A 69 14.01 -21.42 1.71
C HIS A 69 13.10 -22.65 1.70
N GLY A 70 11.84 -22.48 1.33
CA GLY A 70 10.84 -23.54 1.30
C GLY A 70 10.03 -23.72 2.58
N ASP A 71 10.37 -23.00 3.65
CA ASP A 71 9.62 -23.03 4.90
C ASP A 71 8.39 -22.12 4.86
N ILE A 72 7.36 -22.53 5.59
CA ILE A 72 6.19 -21.71 5.89
C ILE A 72 6.27 -21.30 7.36
N VAL A 73 6.04 -20.02 7.61
CA VAL A 73 6.15 -19.40 8.93
C VAL A 73 4.86 -18.67 9.27
N TYR A 74 4.38 -18.84 10.49
CA TYR A 74 3.24 -18.06 10.97
C TYR A 74 3.35 -17.70 12.46
N ASN A 75 2.68 -16.62 12.84
CA ASN A 75 2.49 -16.26 14.24
C ASN A 75 1.18 -16.88 14.77
N PRO A 76 1.23 -17.81 15.76
CA PRO A 76 0.04 -18.50 16.25
C PRO A 76 -1.05 -17.58 16.81
N SER A 77 -0.65 -16.46 17.40
CA SER A 77 -1.57 -15.47 17.98
C SER A 77 -2.10 -14.46 16.96
N ARG A 78 -1.62 -14.48 15.70
CA ARG A 78 -1.96 -13.52 14.64
C ARG A 78 -2.27 -14.20 13.30
N LEU A 79 -2.52 -15.50 13.32
CA LEU A 79 -2.84 -16.27 12.12
C LEU A 79 -4.18 -15.83 11.51
N ASN A 80 -5.15 -15.50 12.35
CA ASN A 80 -6.47 -15.00 11.98
C ASN A 80 -6.46 -13.65 11.24
N ILE A 81 -5.37 -12.90 11.34
CA ILE A 81 -5.21 -11.60 10.65
C ILE A 81 -4.15 -11.66 9.54
N GLY A 82 -3.72 -12.85 9.13
CA GLY A 82 -2.88 -13.05 7.95
C GLY A 82 -1.38 -13.17 8.19
N SER A 83 -0.89 -13.24 9.44
CA SER A 83 0.54 -13.41 9.74
C SER A 83 1.02 -14.82 9.42
N LEU A 84 1.06 -15.14 8.12
CA LEU A 84 1.55 -16.40 7.55
C LEU A 84 2.26 -16.12 6.23
N ALA A 85 3.51 -16.61 6.09
CA ALA A 85 4.34 -16.38 4.91
C ALA A 85 5.11 -17.63 4.50
N TYR A 86 5.43 -17.71 3.20
CA TYR A 86 6.32 -18.69 2.60
C TYR A 86 7.68 -18.06 2.31
N ARG A 87 8.77 -18.72 2.72
CA ARG A 87 10.14 -18.23 2.45
C ARG A 87 10.58 -18.59 1.05
N THR A 88 10.54 -17.62 0.15
CA THR A 88 10.86 -17.81 -1.26
C THR A 88 12.36 -17.88 -1.55
N GLU A 89 13.19 -17.25 -0.72
CA GLU A 89 14.64 -17.23 -0.91
C GLU A 89 15.41 -16.88 0.38
N GLY A 90 16.68 -17.24 0.42
CA GLY A 90 17.56 -16.93 1.55
C GLY A 90 17.13 -17.62 2.85
N MET A 91 17.59 -17.06 3.96
CA MET A 91 17.26 -17.50 5.31
C MET A 91 17.09 -16.32 6.25
N CYS A 92 16.35 -16.52 7.32
CA CYS A 92 16.27 -15.58 8.44
C CYS A 92 16.11 -16.34 9.76
N ILE A 93 16.08 -15.60 10.88
CA ILE A 93 15.64 -16.13 12.15
C ILE A 93 14.39 -15.39 12.62
N VAL A 94 13.45 -16.14 13.22
CA VAL A 94 12.22 -15.58 13.79
C VAL A 94 12.13 -15.89 15.27
N SER A 95 11.38 -15.07 16.02
CA SER A 95 11.14 -15.31 17.44
C SER A 95 10.65 -16.74 17.68
N HIS A 96 11.01 -17.33 18.82
CA HIS A 96 10.56 -18.66 19.24
C HIS A 96 9.04 -18.82 19.30
N LEU A 97 8.30 -17.71 19.37
CA LEU A 97 6.84 -17.71 19.36
C LEU A 97 6.24 -18.10 18.00
N TYR A 98 6.96 -17.89 16.91
CA TYR A 98 6.50 -18.31 15.59
C TYR A 98 6.49 -19.82 15.44
N GLN A 99 5.60 -20.34 14.61
CA GLN A 99 5.65 -21.71 14.13
C GLN A 99 6.31 -21.74 12.75
N VAL A 100 7.23 -22.69 12.55
CA VAL A 100 7.97 -22.89 11.30
C VAL A 100 7.81 -24.35 10.90
N PHE A 101 7.37 -24.59 9.68
CA PHE A 101 7.20 -25.93 9.14
C PHE A 101 7.50 -25.96 7.63
N TYR A 102 7.70 -27.15 7.11
CA TYR A 102 7.98 -27.39 5.69
C TYR A 102 7.23 -28.62 5.19
N ILE A 103 7.06 -28.72 3.87
CA ILE A 103 6.51 -29.93 3.23
C ILE A 103 7.57 -31.02 3.29
N LYS A 104 7.21 -32.21 3.80
CA LYS A 104 8.11 -33.38 3.82
C LYS A 104 8.62 -33.70 2.43
N GLU A 105 9.88 -34.14 2.33
CA GLU A 105 10.55 -34.36 1.06
C GLU A 105 9.78 -35.29 0.12
N GLU A 106 9.25 -36.38 0.67
CA GLU A 106 8.45 -37.39 -0.05
C GLU A 106 7.14 -36.82 -0.63
N HIS A 107 6.67 -35.68 -0.14
CA HIS A 107 5.40 -35.05 -0.56
C HIS A 107 5.55 -33.81 -1.41
N LYS A 108 6.77 -33.31 -1.63
CA LYS A 108 7.02 -32.10 -2.42
C LYS A 108 6.55 -32.20 -3.89
N SER A 109 6.50 -33.41 -4.43
CA SER A 109 5.97 -33.65 -5.77
C SER A 109 4.44 -33.59 -5.83
N LEU A 110 3.75 -33.73 -4.69
CA LEU A 110 2.30 -33.80 -4.57
C LEU A 110 1.70 -32.48 -4.08
N LEU A 111 2.35 -31.81 -3.14
CA LEU A 111 1.89 -30.57 -2.52
C LEU A 111 2.94 -29.48 -2.62
N SER A 112 2.59 -28.38 -3.26
CA SER A 112 3.41 -27.15 -3.30
C SER A 112 3.24 -26.35 -2.02
N ALA A 113 4.37 -25.92 -1.40
CA ALA A 113 4.33 -25.06 -0.23
C ALA A 113 3.70 -23.68 -0.54
N GLU A 114 3.92 -23.17 -1.75
CA GLU A 114 3.31 -21.92 -2.21
C GLU A 114 1.79 -22.07 -2.37
N PHE A 115 1.34 -23.16 -3.00
CA PHE A 115 -0.10 -23.46 -3.11
C PHE A 115 -0.74 -23.57 -1.72
N LEU A 116 -0.10 -24.31 -0.80
CA LEU A 116 -0.57 -24.43 0.57
C LEU A 116 -0.64 -23.06 1.27
N THR A 117 0.37 -22.22 1.08
CA THR A 117 0.40 -20.85 1.64
C THR A 117 -0.78 -20.03 1.12
N LEU A 118 -1.02 -20.03 -0.19
CA LEU A 118 -2.16 -19.34 -0.80
C LEU A 118 -3.50 -19.86 -0.27
N TYR A 119 -3.62 -21.18 -0.12
CA TYR A 119 -4.82 -21.81 0.43
C TYR A 119 -5.09 -21.38 1.88
N LEU A 120 -4.06 -21.36 2.73
CA LEU A 120 -4.16 -20.96 4.14
C LEU A 120 -4.28 -19.41 4.34
N ARG A 121 -4.10 -18.63 3.30
CA ARG A 121 -4.26 -17.16 3.35
C ARG A 121 -5.64 -16.68 2.92
N ARG A 122 -6.60 -17.55 2.72
CA ARG A 122 -7.97 -17.19 2.39
C ARG A 122 -8.72 -16.64 3.61
N ASN A 123 -9.63 -15.71 3.37
CA ASN A 123 -10.47 -15.14 4.42
C ASN A 123 -11.32 -16.19 5.15
N GLU A 124 -11.73 -17.26 4.45
CA GLU A 124 -12.46 -18.39 5.02
C GLU A 124 -11.63 -19.10 6.10
N PHE A 125 -10.34 -19.30 5.85
CA PHE A 125 -9.43 -19.88 6.81
C PHE A 125 -9.23 -18.98 8.04
N TYR A 126 -9.10 -17.67 7.85
CA TYR A 126 -8.97 -16.72 8.97
C TYR A 126 -10.20 -16.74 9.86
N ARG A 127 -11.41 -16.73 9.27
CA ARG A 127 -12.67 -16.89 10.03
C ARG A 127 -12.77 -18.22 10.76
N TYR A 128 -12.28 -19.29 10.13
CA TYR A 128 -12.22 -20.61 10.77
C TYR A 128 -11.29 -20.61 12.00
N VAL A 129 -10.10 -20.01 11.90
CA VAL A 129 -9.15 -19.87 13.02
C VAL A 129 -9.76 -19.06 14.16
N ASP A 130 -10.45 -17.97 13.88
CA ASP A 130 -11.17 -17.17 14.88
C ASP A 130 -12.24 -18.01 15.60
N TYR A 131 -13.02 -18.76 14.85
CA TYR A 131 -14.06 -19.62 15.41
C TYR A 131 -13.49 -20.75 16.29
N ASP A 132 -12.45 -21.43 15.83
CA ASP A 132 -11.82 -22.54 16.55
C ASP A 132 -11.07 -22.11 17.81
N ASN A 133 -10.66 -20.84 17.87
CA ASN A 133 -10.03 -20.22 19.03
C ASN A 133 -11.03 -19.53 19.98
N PHE A 134 -12.33 -19.48 19.65
CA PHE A 134 -13.33 -18.78 20.44
C PHE A 134 -13.44 -19.38 21.85
N GLY A 135 -13.34 -18.50 22.87
CA GLY A 135 -13.42 -18.91 24.30
C GLY A 135 -12.08 -19.32 24.92
N SER A 136 -10.99 -19.32 24.18
CA SER A 136 -9.63 -19.58 24.70
C SER A 136 -9.05 -18.32 25.34
N GLN A 137 -8.54 -18.40 26.57
CA GLN A 137 -7.87 -17.29 27.28
C GLN A 137 -6.56 -16.85 26.58
N ARG A 138 -5.95 -17.74 25.79
CA ARG A 138 -4.81 -17.47 24.89
C ARG A 138 -5.14 -18.08 23.55
N ALA A 139 -5.63 -17.25 22.64
CA ALA A 139 -5.98 -17.63 21.28
C ALA A 139 -4.72 -17.91 20.44
N GLU A 140 -4.08 -19.07 20.69
CA GLU A 140 -2.92 -19.53 19.92
C GLU A 140 -3.31 -20.71 19.03
N TYR A 141 -3.18 -20.53 17.72
CA TYR A 141 -3.37 -21.60 16.76
C TYR A 141 -2.06 -22.33 16.51
N ASN A 142 -1.76 -23.31 17.37
CA ASN A 142 -0.49 -24.03 17.32
C ASN A 142 -0.40 -24.99 16.12
N LEU A 143 0.81 -25.53 15.85
CA LEU A 143 1.06 -26.41 14.71
C LEU A 143 0.30 -27.75 14.80
N ASN A 144 -0.01 -28.23 16.00
CA ASN A 144 -0.79 -29.45 16.17
C ASN A 144 -2.23 -29.24 15.65
N LYS A 145 -2.87 -28.14 16.03
CA LYS A 145 -4.20 -27.78 15.49
C LYS A 145 -4.14 -27.63 13.96
N LEU A 146 -3.12 -26.96 13.44
CA LEU A 146 -2.94 -26.78 12.00
C LEU A 146 -2.78 -28.13 11.29
N SER A 147 -2.09 -29.08 11.91
CA SER A 147 -1.86 -30.43 11.37
C SER A 147 -3.14 -31.29 11.28
N GLU A 148 -4.16 -30.99 12.07
CA GLU A 148 -5.46 -31.72 12.01
C GLU A 148 -6.36 -31.24 10.86
N LEU A 149 -6.02 -30.14 10.18
CA LEU A 149 -6.82 -29.63 9.09
C LEU A 149 -6.87 -30.59 7.91
N LEU A 150 -8.05 -30.72 7.34
CA LEU A 150 -8.24 -31.34 6.02
C LEU A 150 -8.05 -30.25 4.97
N ILE A 151 -7.17 -30.47 4.02
CA ILE A 151 -6.88 -29.57 2.90
C ILE A 151 -7.18 -30.26 1.58
N PRO A 152 -7.58 -29.53 0.53
CA PRO A 152 -7.70 -30.09 -0.81
C PRO A 152 -6.31 -30.33 -1.39
N LEU A 153 -6.17 -31.46 -2.09
CA LEU A 153 -4.96 -31.84 -2.79
C LEU A 153 -5.27 -31.96 -4.29
N PRO A 154 -5.40 -30.85 -5.02
CA PRO A 154 -5.55 -30.92 -6.47
C PRO A 154 -4.27 -31.44 -7.13
N SER A 155 -4.37 -31.79 -8.41
CA SER A 155 -3.19 -32.26 -9.14
C SER A 155 -2.05 -31.22 -9.13
N PRO A 156 -0.78 -31.63 -9.19
CA PRO A 156 0.34 -30.69 -9.22
C PRO A 156 0.25 -29.67 -10.38
N ASN A 157 -0.39 -30.05 -11.48
CA ASN A 157 -0.61 -29.13 -12.61
C ASN A 157 -1.61 -28.02 -12.25
N GLU A 158 -2.70 -28.36 -11.56
CA GLU A 158 -3.68 -27.36 -11.12
C GLU A 158 -3.10 -26.42 -10.04
N GLN A 159 -2.35 -26.98 -9.08
CA GLN A 159 -1.62 -26.18 -8.10
C GLN A 159 -0.68 -25.18 -8.79
N ARG A 160 0.05 -25.63 -9.82
CA ARG A 160 1.00 -24.81 -10.57
C ARG A 160 0.32 -23.66 -11.31
N LYS A 161 -0.88 -23.85 -11.86
CA LYS A 161 -1.64 -22.76 -12.50
C LYS A 161 -1.88 -21.60 -11.53
N VAL A 162 -2.36 -21.90 -10.33
CA VAL A 162 -2.61 -20.88 -9.29
C VAL A 162 -1.31 -20.19 -8.86
N VAL A 163 -0.27 -20.97 -8.58
CA VAL A 163 1.03 -20.47 -8.13
C VAL A 163 1.68 -19.58 -9.19
N ASN A 164 1.60 -19.96 -10.48
CA ASN A 164 2.18 -19.15 -11.56
C ASN A 164 1.49 -17.79 -11.71
N VAL A 165 0.17 -17.73 -11.57
CA VAL A 165 -0.57 -16.46 -11.60
C VAL A 165 -0.16 -15.56 -10.41
N TRP A 166 -0.09 -16.15 -9.22
CA TRP A 166 0.35 -15.41 -8.04
C TRP A 166 1.79 -14.90 -8.18
N ARG A 167 2.72 -15.75 -8.65
CA ARG A 167 4.12 -15.34 -8.90
C ARG A 167 4.21 -14.20 -9.91
N ALA A 168 3.43 -14.27 -11.00
CA ALA A 168 3.41 -13.21 -12.01
C ALA A 168 2.99 -11.85 -11.43
N PHE A 169 1.91 -11.81 -10.63
CA PHE A 169 1.49 -10.57 -9.96
C PHE A 169 2.56 -10.07 -8.98
N ARG A 170 3.15 -10.98 -8.21
CA ARG A 170 4.21 -10.63 -7.26
C ARG A 170 5.43 -10.06 -7.97
N GLU A 171 5.87 -10.68 -9.06
CA GLU A 171 7.01 -10.20 -9.85
C GLU A 171 6.74 -8.82 -10.45
N ILE A 172 5.54 -8.59 -11.00
CA ILE A 172 5.14 -7.28 -11.50
C ILE A 172 5.20 -6.23 -10.39
N LYS A 173 4.64 -6.53 -9.21
CA LYS A 173 4.69 -5.65 -8.04
C LYS A 173 6.13 -5.32 -7.66
N GLU A 174 6.96 -6.32 -7.39
CA GLU A 174 8.35 -6.15 -6.92
C GLU A 174 9.22 -5.37 -7.93
N GLN A 175 9.11 -5.69 -9.22
CA GLN A 175 9.86 -4.98 -10.27
C GLN A 175 9.46 -3.50 -10.37
N ASN A 176 8.19 -3.18 -10.20
CA ASN A 176 7.73 -1.80 -10.32
C ASN A 176 7.99 -1.00 -9.02
N GLU A 177 7.88 -1.60 -7.84
CA GLU A 177 8.31 -0.98 -6.58
C GLU A 177 9.81 -0.65 -6.62
N ALA A 178 10.64 -1.58 -7.11
CA ALA A 178 12.08 -1.38 -7.26
C ALA A 178 12.45 -0.25 -8.24
N LYS A 179 11.59 0.08 -9.21
CA LYS A 179 11.77 1.21 -10.13
C LYS A 179 11.25 2.53 -9.53
N ALA A 180 10.11 2.50 -8.86
CA ALA A 180 9.43 3.70 -8.39
C ALA A 180 10.25 4.48 -7.37
N ALA A 181 10.81 3.81 -6.37
CA ALA A 181 11.53 4.46 -5.28
C ALA A 181 12.81 5.21 -5.74
N PRO A 182 13.73 4.62 -6.54
CA PRO A 182 14.89 5.34 -7.05
C PRO A 182 14.52 6.52 -7.96
N LEU A 183 13.52 6.37 -8.83
CA LEU A 183 13.06 7.46 -9.71
C LEU A 183 12.52 8.64 -8.89
N MET A 184 11.73 8.34 -7.84
CA MET A 184 11.23 9.39 -6.95
C MET A 184 12.37 10.10 -6.21
N GLN A 185 13.38 9.36 -5.74
CA GLN A 185 14.56 9.93 -5.09
C GLN A 185 15.35 10.83 -6.04
N VAL A 186 15.55 10.41 -7.29
CA VAL A 186 16.20 11.22 -8.33
C VAL A 186 15.41 12.51 -8.55
N CYS A 187 14.08 12.42 -8.71
CA CYS A 187 13.21 13.57 -8.88
C CYS A 187 13.34 14.59 -7.73
N GLN A 188 13.29 14.10 -6.49
CA GLN A 188 13.44 14.94 -5.29
C GLN A 188 14.82 15.61 -5.22
N SER A 189 15.89 14.87 -5.54
CA SER A 189 17.25 15.40 -5.55
C SER A 189 17.41 16.51 -6.57
N TYR A 190 16.90 16.32 -7.79
CA TYR A 190 16.92 17.35 -8.84
C TYR A 190 16.17 18.62 -8.40
N ILE A 191 14.98 18.48 -7.83
CA ILE A 191 14.21 19.63 -7.33
C ILE A 191 14.99 20.39 -6.25
N GLN A 192 15.71 19.70 -5.37
CA GLN A 192 16.54 20.35 -4.35
C GLN A 192 17.72 21.10 -4.96
N GLU A 193 18.40 20.53 -5.95
CA GLU A 193 19.53 21.17 -6.64
C GLU A 193 19.13 22.47 -7.36
N LEU A 194 17.89 22.57 -7.85
CA LEU A 194 17.42 23.78 -8.55
C LEU A 194 17.56 25.04 -7.71
N LYS A 195 17.44 24.97 -6.38
CA LYS A 195 17.63 26.12 -5.47
C LYS A 195 19.02 26.75 -5.57
N TYR A 196 20.03 25.96 -5.93
CA TYR A 196 21.42 26.42 -6.06
C TYR A 196 21.77 26.86 -7.47
N LYS A 197 20.96 26.43 -8.46
CA LYS A 197 21.24 26.73 -9.89
C LYS A 197 20.44 27.92 -10.41
N TYR A 198 19.26 28.21 -9.81
CA TYR A 198 18.35 29.24 -10.29
C TYR A 198 17.92 30.15 -9.15
N LEU A 199 17.72 31.44 -9.48
CA LEU A 199 17.20 32.43 -8.53
C LEU A 199 15.77 32.07 -8.12
N LEU A 200 15.49 32.25 -6.82
CA LEU A 200 14.15 32.09 -6.29
C LEU A 200 13.28 33.29 -6.69
N GLN A 201 12.17 33.04 -7.35
CA GLN A 201 11.20 34.02 -7.79
C GLN A 201 9.85 33.79 -7.15
N GLU A 202 9.11 34.86 -6.85
CA GLU A 202 7.71 34.76 -6.42
C GLU A 202 6.86 34.20 -7.54
N ILE A 203 5.95 33.26 -7.20
CA ILE A 203 5.08 32.63 -8.20
C ILE A 203 3.85 33.49 -8.54
N GLY A 204 3.55 34.53 -7.77
CA GLY A 204 2.40 35.40 -7.96
C GLY A 204 2.15 35.85 -9.39
N PRO A 205 3.18 36.30 -10.13
CA PRO A 205 3.01 36.70 -11.54
C PRO A 205 2.60 35.58 -12.50
N TYR A 206 2.73 34.31 -12.10
CA TYR A 206 2.52 33.13 -12.93
C TYR A 206 1.30 32.32 -12.54
N ILE A 207 0.53 32.74 -11.53
CA ILE A 207 -0.68 32.06 -11.07
C ILE A 207 -1.88 32.99 -11.02
N GLU A 208 -3.05 32.48 -11.37
CA GLU A 208 -4.30 33.25 -11.38
C GLU A 208 -5.40 32.43 -10.67
N GLU A 209 -6.12 33.07 -9.73
CA GLU A 209 -7.20 32.43 -9.00
C GLU A 209 -8.41 32.15 -9.90
N CYS A 210 -8.97 30.94 -9.80
CA CYS A 210 -10.15 30.49 -10.50
C CYS A 210 -11.33 30.42 -9.53
N ASN A 211 -12.40 31.18 -9.83
CA ASN A 211 -13.57 31.27 -8.96
C ASN A 211 -14.86 30.77 -9.61
N GLU A 212 -14.75 30.04 -10.72
CA GLU A 212 -15.91 29.45 -11.39
C GLU A 212 -16.60 28.43 -10.47
N ARG A 213 -17.96 28.43 -10.49
CA ARG A 213 -18.78 27.61 -9.62
C ARG A 213 -19.76 26.79 -10.43
N ASN A 214 -20.28 25.72 -9.82
CA ASN A 214 -21.28 24.83 -10.40
C ASN A 214 -22.72 25.45 -10.38
N LEU A 215 -22.85 26.71 -10.76
CA LEU A 215 -24.10 27.46 -10.65
C LEU A 215 -25.27 26.82 -11.46
N GLU A 216 -24.95 26.23 -12.61
CA GLU A 216 -25.91 25.57 -13.49
C GLU A 216 -26.25 24.13 -13.05
N GLY A 217 -25.64 23.63 -11.97
CA GLY A 217 -25.88 22.26 -11.49
C GLY A 217 -25.43 21.17 -12.46
N LYS A 218 -24.48 21.46 -13.36
CA LYS A 218 -24.00 20.53 -14.40
C LYS A 218 -23.21 19.36 -13.79
N PHE A 219 -22.50 19.59 -12.68
CA PHE A 219 -21.69 18.61 -11.99
C PHE A 219 -22.44 18.05 -10.79
N THR A 220 -22.31 16.74 -10.58
CA THR A 220 -23.05 15.95 -9.58
C THR A 220 -22.13 15.45 -8.47
N GLU A 221 -22.64 14.70 -7.51
CA GLU A 221 -21.87 14.10 -6.42
C GLU A 221 -20.70 13.25 -6.93
N LYS A 222 -20.82 12.61 -8.09
CA LYS A 222 -19.76 11.81 -8.70
C LYS A 222 -18.54 12.63 -9.11
N ASP A 223 -18.75 13.92 -9.35
CA ASP A 223 -17.71 14.86 -9.76
C ASP A 223 -17.04 15.56 -8.56
N VAL A 224 -17.60 15.37 -7.35
CA VAL A 224 -17.04 15.97 -6.14
C VAL A 224 -15.73 15.29 -5.77
N ARG A 225 -14.71 16.10 -5.52
CA ARG A 225 -13.42 15.64 -5.01
C ARG A 225 -13.09 16.29 -3.66
N GLY A 226 -12.53 15.48 -2.77
CA GLY A 226 -11.83 15.96 -1.57
C GLY A 226 -10.39 16.33 -1.92
N ILE A 227 -9.80 17.23 -1.15
CA ILE A 227 -8.40 17.61 -1.28
C ILE A 227 -7.63 17.02 -0.10
N ALA A 228 -6.74 16.07 -0.36
CA ALA A 228 -6.06 15.31 0.66
C ALA A 228 -4.78 15.98 1.20
N THR A 229 -4.45 15.75 2.45
CA THR A 229 -3.15 16.13 3.05
C THR A 229 -2.00 15.27 2.51
N SER A 230 -2.30 14.08 1.96
CA SER A 230 -1.33 13.25 1.23
C SER A 230 -0.99 13.81 -0.15
N LYS A 231 -1.51 14.99 -0.48
CA LYS A 231 -1.47 15.66 -1.79
C LYS A 231 -2.25 14.86 -2.84
N GLY A 232 -3.27 15.47 -3.40
CA GLY A 232 -4.10 14.89 -4.46
C GLY A 232 -5.58 15.22 -4.33
N LEU A 233 -6.28 15.10 -5.44
CA LEU A 233 -7.74 15.09 -5.50
C LEU A 233 -8.21 13.65 -5.32
N ILE A 234 -9.00 13.40 -4.29
CA ILE A 234 -9.49 12.06 -3.94
C ILE A 234 -11.02 12.02 -4.01
N GLU A 235 -11.60 10.84 -4.10
CA GLU A 235 -13.04 10.69 -3.91
C GLU A 235 -13.44 11.23 -2.55
N THR A 236 -14.54 11.98 -2.52
CA THR A 236 -15.01 12.57 -1.27
C THR A 236 -15.52 11.48 -0.31
N LYS A 237 -15.17 11.62 0.97
CA LYS A 237 -15.70 10.80 2.07
C LYS A 237 -16.86 11.49 2.81
N ALA A 238 -17.20 12.71 2.40
CA ALA A 238 -18.27 13.47 3.01
C ALA A 238 -19.64 12.90 2.58
N ASN A 239 -20.59 12.88 3.55
CA ASN A 239 -21.98 12.67 3.18
C ASN A 239 -22.49 13.95 2.50
N LEU A 240 -22.95 13.81 1.26
CA LEU A 240 -23.46 14.90 0.44
C LEU A 240 -24.98 14.95 0.37
N ASP A 241 -25.69 14.07 1.10
CA ASP A 241 -27.15 14.02 1.13
C ASP A 241 -27.73 15.40 1.52
N GLY A 242 -28.53 15.99 0.62
CA GLY A 242 -29.16 17.29 0.84
C GLY A 242 -28.22 18.51 0.73
N VAL A 243 -26.96 18.32 0.34
CA VAL A 243 -26.00 19.41 0.16
C VAL A 243 -26.17 20.04 -1.22
N SER A 244 -26.36 21.35 -1.28
CA SER A 244 -26.35 22.09 -2.55
C SER A 244 -24.92 22.19 -3.09
N LEU A 245 -24.69 21.63 -4.27
CA LEU A 245 -23.41 21.66 -4.96
C LEU A 245 -23.19 22.94 -5.81
N ASN A 246 -24.16 23.85 -5.86
CA ASN A 246 -24.07 25.05 -6.70
C ASN A 246 -22.96 26.02 -6.28
N SER A 247 -22.62 26.02 -4.98
CA SER A 247 -21.54 26.85 -4.45
C SER A 247 -20.13 26.25 -4.64
N TYR A 248 -20.04 24.98 -5.03
CA TYR A 248 -18.78 24.28 -5.23
C TYR A 248 -18.01 24.90 -6.38
N LYS A 249 -16.68 24.99 -6.23
CA LYS A 249 -15.77 25.55 -7.24
C LYS A 249 -15.36 24.47 -8.25
N LEU A 250 -15.27 24.85 -9.51
CA LEU A 250 -14.74 23.98 -10.56
C LEU A 250 -13.23 23.86 -10.44
N VAL A 251 -12.72 22.66 -10.74
CA VAL A 251 -11.30 22.38 -10.91
C VAL A 251 -11.13 21.74 -12.28
N LYS A 252 -10.73 22.52 -13.25
CA LYS A 252 -10.50 22.07 -14.62
C LYS A 252 -9.18 21.32 -14.75
N SER A 253 -8.96 20.67 -15.89
CA SER A 253 -7.67 20.04 -16.20
C SER A 253 -6.51 21.02 -15.97
N LYS A 254 -5.44 20.54 -15.34
CA LYS A 254 -4.22 21.28 -14.98
C LYS A 254 -4.38 22.40 -13.94
N GLU A 255 -5.57 22.58 -13.38
CA GLU A 255 -5.75 23.48 -12.26
C GLU A 255 -5.36 22.81 -10.93
N ILE A 256 -4.87 23.63 -10.00
CA ILE A 256 -4.46 23.21 -8.66
C ILE A 256 -5.48 23.74 -7.65
N ALA A 257 -5.95 22.85 -6.78
CA ALA A 257 -6.85 23.20 -5.69
C ALA A 257 -6.17 22.97 -4.33
N PHE A 258 -6.41 23.85 -3.37
CA PHE A 258 -5.94 23.67 -1.99
C PHE A 258 -6.96 24.16 -0.97
N VAL A 259 -6.82 23.71 0.26
CA VAL A 259 -7.66 24.17 1.38
C VAL A 259 -6.87 25.16 2.20
N PRO A 260 -7.32 26.43 2.28
CA PRO A 260 -6.62 27.47 3.05
C PRO A 260 -6.50 27.19 4.54
N ASP A 261 -7.49 26.54 5.17
CA ASP A 261 -7.48 26.22 6.59
C ASP A 261 -6.37 25.21 6.93
N THR A 262 -5.38 25.64 7.71
CA THR A 262 -4.24 24.84 8.17
C THR A 262 -4.38 24.37 9.62
N SER A 263 -5.27 24.98 10.40
CA SER A 263 -5.37 24.80 11.86
C SER A 263 -5.81 23.39 12.30
N ARG A 264 -6.52 22.65 11.44
CA ARG A 264 -7.10 21.34 11.76
C ARG A 264 -6.40 20.16 11.08
N ARG A 265 -5.33 20.41 10.32
CA ARG A 265 -4.73 19.44 9.39
C ARG A 265 -3.32 19.00 9.78
N GLY A 266 -2.88 19.37 10.99
CA GLY A 266 -1.51 19.14 11.45
C GLY A 266 -0.50 19.94 10.63
N ASP A 267 0.66 19.34 10.36
CA ASP A 267 1.76 19.99 9.67
C ASP A 267 1.69 19.91 8.13
N LYS A 268 0.58 19.41 7.57
CA LYS A 268 0.45 19.15 6.13
C LYS A 268 -0.68 19.95 5.51
N MET A 269 -0.37 20.66 4.46
CA MET A 269 -1.36 21.37 3.65
C MET A 269 -2.09 20.42 2.71
N SER A 270 -3.42 20.57 2.62
CA SER A 270 -4.23 19.87 1.61
C SER A 270 -4.12 20.58 0.28
N LEU A 271 -3.60 19.89 -0.73
CA LEU A 271 -3.37 20.41 -2.07
C LEU A 271 -3.47 19.28 -3.10
N GLY A 272 -4.05 19.54 -4.26
CA GLY A 272 -4.17 18.58 -5.35
C GLY A 272 -4.16 19.24 -6.72
N LEU A 273 -3.49 18.62 -7.67
CA LEU A 273 -3.53 18.96 -9.10
C LEU A 273 -4.59 18.09 -9.78
N ASN A 274 -5.39 18.68 -10.64
CA ASN A 274 -6.22 17.91 -11.57
C ASN A 274 -5.39 17.55 -12.81
N ASP A 275 -4.81 16.36 -12.79
CA ASP A 275 -4.02 15.79 -13.88
C ASP A 275 -4.84 15.01 -14.91
N SER A 276 -6.17 15.02 -14.79
CA SER A 276 -7.11 14.39 -15.73
C SER A 276 -7.69 15.39 -16.73
N ASP A 277 -8.28 14.87 -17.79
CA ASP A 277 -9.02 15.69 -18.78
C ASP A 277 -10.45 16.05 -18.33
N LYS A 278 -10.87 15.56 -17.14
CA LYS A 278 -12.21 15.84 -16.59
C LYS A 278 -12.20 17.10 -15.73
N THR A 279 -13.34 17.78 -15.67
CA THR A 279 -13.56 18.82 -14.66
C THR A 279 -14.19 18.22 -13.43
N TYR A 280 -13.64 18.52 -12.27
CA TYR A 280 -14.17 18.15 -10.96
C TYR A 280 -14.70 19.37 -10.21
N ILE A 281 -15.39 19.16 -9.12
CA ILE A 281 -15.82 20.20 -8.20
C ILE A 281 -15.32 19.94 -6.78
N VAL A 282 -14.91 21.01 -6.11
CA VAL A 282 -14.41 21.01 -4.73
C VAL A 282 -15.24 21.95 -3.85
N SER A 283 -15.20 21.75 -2.55
CA SER A 283 -15.90 22.61 -1.59
C SER A 283 -15.60 24.10 -1.82
N SER A 284 -16.61 24.94 -1.61
CA SER A 284 -16.53 26.40 -1.76
C SER A 284 -15.46 27.08 -0.88
N ILE A 285 -15.01 26.42 0.20
CA ILE A 285 -13.93 26.90 1.07
C ILE A 285 -12.54 26.72 0.47
N SER A 286 -12.42 25.95 -0.60
CA SER A 286 -11.14 25.70 -1.26
C SER A 286 -10.78 26.86 -2.18
N SER A 287 -9.47 27.09 -2.34
CA SER A 287 -8.95 27.96 -3.40
C SER A 287 -8.53 27.12 -4.59
N VAL A 288 -8.82 27.60 -5.79
CA VAL A 288 -8.45 26.97 -7.06
C VAL A 288 -7.70 27.99 -7.88
N PHE A 289 -6.64 27.56 -8.54
CA PHE A 289 -5.86 28.45 -9.41
C PHE A 289 -5.28 27.70 -10.61
N LYS A 290 -5.07 28.44 -11.68
CA LYS A 290 -4.35 28.00 -12.88
C LYS A 290 -2.95 28.59 -12.92
N VAL A 291 -2.10 28.03 -13.75
CA VAL A 291 -0.69 28.40 -13.92
C VAL A 291 -0.45 28.89 -15.34
N ASP A 292 0.41 29.88 -15.53
CA ASP A 292 0.93 30.25 -16.84
C ASP A 292 1.88 29.16 -17.34
N GLU A 293 1.35 28.29 -18.20
CA GLU A 293 2.05 27.09 -18.71
C GLU A 293 3.23 27.42 -19.64
N GLU A 294 3.33 28.68 -20.14
CA GLU A 294 4.49 29.11 -20.91
C GLU A 294 5.74 29.29 -20.02
N LYS A 295 5.57 29.50 -18.74
CA LYS A 295 6.64 29.78 -17.75
C LYS A 295 6.81 28.63 -16.75
N ILE A 296 5.72 28.08 -16.23
CA ILE A 296 5.74 27.05 -15.20
C ILE A 296 4.74 25.95 -15.58
N LEU A 297 5.22 24.70 -15.70
CA LEU A 297 4.33 23.56 -15.85
C LEU A 297 3.53 23.33 -14.56
N PRO A 298 2.20 23.13 -14.61
CA PRO A 298 1.39 22.88 -13.43
C PRO A 298 1.88 21.70 -12.61
N GLU A 299 2.30 20.62 -13.27
CA GLU A 299 2.87 19.43 -12.64
C GLU A 299 4.19 19.74 -11.92
N PHE A 300 5.04 20.61 -12.49
CA PHE A 300 6.29 21.00 -11.85
C PHE A 300 6.04 21.86 -10.60
N LEU A 301 5.12 22.82 -10.67
CA LEU A 301 4.69 23.60 -9.52
C LEU A 301 4.07 22.71 -8.43
N TYR A 302 3.22 21.78 -8.82
CA TYR A 302 2.64 20.80 -7.90
C TYR A 302 3.70 19.96 -7.19
N LEU A 303 4.72 19.46 -7.91
CA LEU A 303 5.84 18.74 -7.32
C LEU A 303 6.62 19.58 -6.31
N TRP A 304 6.80 20.87 -6.58
CA TRP A 304 7.41 21.79 -5.64
C TRP A 304 6.61 21.89 -4.35
N PHE A 305 5.29 21.92 -4.43
CA PHE A 305 4.38 21.97 -3.28
C PHE A 305 4.21 20.65 -2.54
N CYS A 306 4.56 19.51 -3.16
CA CYS A 306 4.52 18.22 -2.49
C CYS A 306 5.64 18.01 -1.48
N ARG A 307 6.61 18.89 -1.40
CA ARG A 307 7.76 18.77 -0.49
C ARG A 307 7.39 19.14 0.96
N PRO A 308 7.98 18.48 1.96
CA PRO A 308 7.78 18.84 3.37
C PRO A 308 8.18 20.29 3.71
N GLU A 309 9.13 20.87 2.97
CA GLU A 309 9.54 22.27 3.15
C GLU A 309 8.40 23.24 2.84
N PHE A 310 7.58 22.92 1.83
CA PHE A 310 6.42 23.75 1.52
C PHE A 310 5.36 23.65 2.62
N ASP A 311 5.12 22.46 3.16
CA ASP A 311 4.19 22.29 4.28
C ASP A 311 4.62 23.17 5.49
N ARG A 312 5.91 23.15 5.84
CA ARG A 312 6.46 24.01 6.90
C ARG A 312 6.33 25.49 6.58
N TYR A 313 6.61 25.88 5.31
CA TYR A 313 6.45 27.27 4.86
C TYR A 313 4.99 27.73 4.97
N ALA A 314 4.05 26.94 4.47
CA ALA A 314 2.63 27.26 4.53
C ALA A 314 2.14 27.37 5.98
N ARG A 315 2.57 26.47 6.86
CA ARG A 315 2.25 26.52 8.28
C ARG A 315 2.80 27.77 8.96
N PHE A 316 4.04 28.13 8.68
CA PHE A 316 4.68 29.33 9.25
C PHE A 316 4.01 30.62 8.77
N ASN A 317 3.53 30.67 7.54
CA ASN A 317 2.86 31.84 6.94
C ASN A 317 1.33 31.77 7.02
N SER A 318 0.78 30.96 7.93
CA SER A 318 -0.67 30.90 8.19
C SER A 318 -1.05 31.85 9.34
N TRP A 319 -2.09 32.63 9.14
CA TRP A 319 -2.51 33.68 10.08
C TRP A 319 -3.99 33.55 10.42
N GLY A 320 -4.38 34.00 11.61
CA GLY A 320 -5.76 34.06 12.06
C GLY A 320 -5.91 33.76 13.56
N SER A 321 -6.79 34.48 14.25
CA SER A 321 -6.99 34.34 15.70
C SER A 321 -7.82 33.11 16.10
N ALA A 322 -8.79 32.73 15.26
CA ALA A 322 -9.68 31.59 15.52
C ALA A 322 -9.41 30.37 14.62
N ARG A 323 -8.95 30.62 13.40
CA ARG A 323 -8.54 29.60 12.42
C ARG A 323 -7.39 30.15 11.62
N GLU A 324 -6.25 29.48 11.69
CA GLU A 324 -5.12 29.84 10.89
C GLU A 324 -5.34 29.40 9.45
N ALA A 325 -5.13 30.30 8.50
CA ALA A 325 -5.30 30.08 7.09
C ALA A 325 -4.09 30.53 6.31
N PHE A 326 -3.75 29.78 5.28
CA PHE A 326 -2.80 30.13 4.24
C PHE A 326 -3.61 30.54 3.00
N SER A 327 -3.68 31.84 2.75
CA SER A 327 -4.53 32.40 1.69
C SER A 327 -3.91 32.24 0.30
N PHE A 328 -4.70 32.53 -0.75
CA PHE A 328 -4.16 32.61 -2.12
C PHE A 328 -3.14 33.75 -2.26
N GLU A 329 -3.31 34.88 -1.55
CA GLU A 329 -2.32 35.95 -1.51
C GLU A 329 -1.00 35.52 -0.86
N ASP A 330 -1.03 34.66 0.15
CA ASP A 330 0.17 34.05 0.72
C ASP A 330 0.81 33.07 -0.26
N MET A 331 -0.01 32.31 -1.03
CA MET A 331 0.47 31.45 -2.10
C MET A 331 1.26 32.22 -3.16
N LYS A 332 0.80 33.40 -3.58
CA LYS A 332 1.51 34.25 -4.55
C LYS A 332 2.92 34.68 -4.10
N ARG A 333 3.13 34.79 -2.79
CA ARG A 333 4.44 35.17 -2.20
C ARG A 333 5.41 33.99 -2.09
N CYS A 334 4.95 32.78 -2.37
CA CYS A 334 5.84 31.64 -2.38
C CYS A 334 6.96 31.82 -3.39
N LYS A 335 8.19 31.50 -2.98
CA LYS A 335 9.36 31.59 -3.83
C LYS A 335 9.84 30.21 -4.24
N MET A 336 10.11 30.04 -5.53
CA MET A 336 10.68 28.83 -6.08
C MET A 336 11.66 29.14 -7.22
N PRO A 337 12.58 28.22 -7.55
CA PRO A 337 13.36 28.33 -8.77
C PRO A 337 12.46 28.03 -9.97
N ILE A 338 12.58 28.84 -11.01
CA ILE A 338 11.85 28.66 -12.28
C ILE A 338 12.88 28.36 -13.36
N PRO A 339 13.25 27.09 -13.55
CA PRO A 339 14.18 26.69 -14.62
C PRO A 339 13.48 26.74 -15.98
N PRO A 340 14.25 26.67 -17.10
CA PRO A 340 13.68 26.52 -18.44
C PRO A 340 12.67 25.38 -18.52
N ILE A 341 11.66 25.53 -19.37
CA ILE A 341 10.55 24.56 -19.53
C ILE A 341 11.05 23.14 -19.82
N ASP A 342 12.15 22.98 -20.57
CA ASP A 342 12.71 21.66 -20.87
C ASP A 342 13.24 20.95 -19.62
N VAL A 343 13.84 21.70 -18.69
CA VAL A 343 14.29 21.17 -17.39
C VAL A 343 13.10 20.78 -16.54
N GLN A 344 12.06 21.63 -16.50
CA GLN A 344 10.81 21.32 -15.79
C GLN A 344 10.18 20.03 -16.33
N ARG A 345 10.08 19.91 -17.67
CA ARG A 345 9.51 18.75 -18.37
C ARG A 345 10.29 17.47 -18.08
N ALA A 346 11.63 17.54 -18.05
CA ALA A 346 12.46 16.40 -17.71
C ALA A 346 12.15 15.87 -16.28
N ILE A 347 12.02 16.76 -15.30
CA ILE A 347 11.68 16.41 -13.92
C ILE A 347 10.27 15.83 -13.82
N VAL A 348 9.30 16.47 -14.48
CA VAL A 348 7.91 15.99 -14.54
C VAL A 348 7.82 14.59 -15.15
N ASN A 349 8.59 14.32 -16.22
CA ASN A 349 8.60 13.00 -16.85
C ASN A 349 9.16 11.92 -15.90
N ILE A 350 10.25 12.20 -15.17
CA ILE A 350 10.78 11.27 -14.16
C ILE A 350 9.71 10.98 -13.10
N TYR A 351 9.02 12.00 -12.63
CA TYR A 351 7.94 11.84 -11.66
C TYR A 351 6.77 11.01 -12.20
N LYS A 352 6.35 11.26 -13.45
CA LYS A 352 5.28 10.49 -14.10
C LYS A 352 5.65 9.01 -14.21
N TYR A 353 6.88 8.68 -14.61
CA TYR A 353 7.35 7.29 -14.65
C TYR A 353 7.41 6.64 -13.27
N ALA A 354 7.82 7.38 -12.24
CA ALA A 354 7.82 6.86 -10.86
C ALA A 354 6.40 6.56 -10.38
N ASN A 355 5.45 7.45 -10.65
CA ASN A 355 4.03 7.26 -10.30
C ASN A 355 3.39 6.13 -11.08
N GLU A 356 3.65 6.02 -12.38
CA GLU A 356 3.14 4.93 -13.21
C GLU A 356 3.63 3.56 -12.69
N ALA A 357 4.91 3.45 -12.38
CA ALA A 357 5.46 2.23 -11.79
C ALA A 357 4.78 1.91 -10.44
N LYS A 358 4.56 2.92 -9.59
CA LYS A 358 3.83 2.73 -8.33
C LYS A 358 2.39 2.25 -8.56
N GLN A 359 1.66 2.85 -9.49
CA GLN A 359 0.29 2.45 -9.82
C GLN A 359 0.22 1.01 -10.36
N ILE A 360 1.18 0.61 -11.22
CA ILE A 360 1.26 -0.76 -11.73
C ILE A 360 1.49 -1.74 -10.56
N ALA A 361 2.36 -1.41 -9.61
CA ALA A 361 2.61 -2.25 -8.44
C ALA A 361 1.37 -2.39 -7.55
N GLU A 362 0.68 -1.29 -7.26
CA GLU A 362 -0.57 -1.27 -6.48
C GLU A 362 -1.68 -2.07 -7.15
N GLU A 363 -1.82 -1.94 -8.48
CA GLU A 363 -2.82 -2.67 -9.27
C GLU A 363 -2.51 -4.17 -9.32
N ALA A 364 -1.23 -4.54 -9.46
CA ALA A 364 -0.82 -5.95 -9.41
C ALA A 364 -1.13 -6.58 -8.04
N ASP A 365 -0.89 -5.86 -6.95
CA ASP A 365 -1.25 -6.31 -5.61
C ASP A 365 -2.76 -6.48 -5.44
N ARG A 366 -3.56 -5.51 -5.91
CA ARG A 366 -5.03 -5.57 -5.88
C ARG A 366 -5.56 -6.77 -6.67
N LEU A 367 -5.10 -6.93 -7.91
CA LEU A 367 -5.52 -8.04 -8.77
C LEU A 367 -5.11 -9.40 -8.19
N SER A 368 -3.94 -9.50 -7.58
CA SER A 368 -3.51 -10.72 -6.90
C SER A 368 -4.48 -11.11 -5.79
N ARG A 369 -4.95 -10.14 -4.99
CA ARG A 369 -5.92 -10.37 -3.89
C ARG A 369 -7.32 -10.77 -4.39
N GLU A 370 -7.70 -10.39 -5.61
CA GLU A 370 -9.01 -10.71 -6.20
C GLU A 370 -8.97 -12.02 -7.00
N VAL A 371 -7.96 -12.18 -7.87
CA VAL A 371 -7.90 -13.28 -8.84
C VAL A 371 -7.42 -14.59 -8.21
N CYS A 372 -6.41 -14.54 -7.32
CA CYS A 372 -5.86 -15.76 -6.75
C CYS A 372 -6.88 -16.56 -5.90
N PRO A 373 -7.70 -15.93 -5.04
CA PRO A 373 -8.78 -16.66 -4.34
C PRO A 373 -9.81 -17.28 -5.28
N ALA A 374 -10.20 -16.58 -6.35
CA ALA A 374 -11.14 -17.10 -7.33
C ALA A 374 -10.61 -18.32 -8.09
N LEU A 375 -9.32 -18.27 -8.48
CA LEU A 375 -8.64 -19.43 -9.10
C LEU A 375 -8.51 -20.61 -8.14
N LEU A 376 -8.19 -20.34 -6.87
CA LEU A 376 -8.15 -21.37 -5.84
C LEU A 376 -9.51 -22.06 -5.70
N GLN A 377 -10.60 -21.31 -5.61
CA GLN A 377 -11.95 -21.85 -5.56
C GLN A 377 -12.26 -22.72 -6.79
N HIS A 378 -11.94 -22.23 -7.98
CA HIS A 378 -12.15 -23.00 -9.21
C HIS A 378 -11.39 -24.34 -9.18
N VAL A 379 -10.12 -24.33 -8.79
CA VAL A 379 -9.27 -25.55 -8.74
C VAL A 379 -9.71 -26.52 -7.65
N ILE A 380 -10.29 -26.05 -6.55
CA ILE A 380 -10.80 -26.90 -5.47
C ILE A 380 -12.11 -27.57 -5.88
N HIS A 381 -12.93 -26.92 -6.70
CA HIS A 381 -14.25 -27.44 -7.11
C HIS A 381 -14.25 -28.13 -8.48
N SER A 382 -13.14 -28.14 -9.21
CA SER A 382 -12.98 -28.88 -10.47
C SER A 382 -12.77 -30.38 -10.21
#